data_78da3281fd400b2fac45831fa40fdefa
#
_entry.id   78da3281fd400b2fac45831fa40fdefa
#
_cell.length_a   1.000
_cell.length_b   1.000
_cell.length_c   1.000
_cell.angle_alpha   90.00
_cell.angle_beta   90.00
_cell.angle_gamma   90.00
#
_symmetry.space_group_name_H-M   'P 1'
#
loop_
_entity.id
_entity.type
_entity.pdbx_description
1 polymer ?
#
loop_
_entity_poly.entity_id
_entity_poly.type
_entity_poly.pdbx_seq_one_letter_code
_entity_poly.pdbx_strand_id
1 'polypeptide(L)'
;SIILLKFHSIHLIFCGTRTKSEQAALVKSGASKTMNSRHLPQASTGKSHAVDLMAYVGSRASWELNLYDDIADAIKQACINQSKQVTWGAAWHKKLNEWSGTSEELMNSYIDLRRSEGRRPFIDGPHFQLEI
;
A
#
# COMPACT_ATOMS: atom_id res chain seq x y z
N SER A 1 -0.55 15.83 2.04
CA SER A 1 -1.92 16.18 1.59
C SER A 1 -2.86 14.99 1.76
N ILE A 2 -4.11 15.28 2.09
CA ILE A 2 -5.16 14.27 2.24
C ILE A 2 -6.18 14.52 1.14
N ILE A 3 -6.49 13.47 0.38
CA ILE A 3 -7.47 13.53 -0.70
C ILE A 3 -8.53 12.45 -0.44
N LEU A 4 -9.79 12.84 -0.50
CA LEU A 4 -10.91 11.90 -0.40
C LEU A 4 -11.34 11.45 -1.79
N LEU A 5 -11.27 10.13 -2.03
CA LEU A 5 -11.77 9.51 -3.25
C LEU A 5 -12.99 8.66 -2.92
N LYS A 6 -13.99 8.71 -3.77
CA LYS A 6 -15.23 7.94 -3.64
C LYS A 6 -15.24 6.81 -4.66
N PHE A 7 -15.37 5.57 -4.18
CA PHE A 7 -15.40 4.38 -5.01
C PHE A 7 -16.60 3.52 -4.58
N HIS A 8 -17.66 3.49 -5.38
CA HIS A 8 -18.95 2.89 -5.00
C HIS A 8 -19.44 3.47 -3.66
N SER A 9 -19.74 2.60 -2.68
CA SER A 9 -20.09 3.00 -1.32
C SER A 9 -18.89 3.14 -0.39
N ILE A 10 -17.67 2.95 -0.91
CA ILE A 10 -16.41 3.03 -0.16
C ILE A 10 -15.77 4.39 -0.44
N HIS A 11 -15.35 5.08 0.63
CA HIS A 11 -14.57 6.30 0.53
C HIS A 11 -13.12 5.99 0.86
N LEU A 12 -12.20 6.49 0.03
CA LEU A 12 -10.76 6.35 0.24
C LEU A 12 -10.19 7.68 0.70
N ILE A 13 -9.42 7.66 1.78
CA ILE A 13 -8.62 8.80 2.21
C ILE A 13 -7.17 8.50 1.85
N PHE A 14 -6.56 9.46 1.17
CA PHE A 14 -5.22 9.38 0.62
C PHE A 14 -4.25 10.13 1.54
N CYS A 15 -3.20 9.48 2.01
CA CYS A 15 -2.13 10.08 2.77
C CYS A 15 -0.79 9.74 2.11
N GLY A 16 -0.09 10.76 1.61
CA GLY A 16 1.10 10.58 0.76
C GLY A 16 2.41 10.98 1.43
N THR A 17 2.91 12.17 1.07
CA THR A 17 4.25 12.62 1.46
C THR A 17 4.40 12.82 2.97
N ARG A 18 5.50 12.30 3.51
CA ARG A 18 5.92 12.51 4.91
C ARG A 18 7.21 13.29 4.97
N THR A 19 7.40 14.05 6.06
CA THR A 19 8.69 14.62 6.42
C THR A 19 9.53 13.59 7.18
N LYS A 20 10.83 13.84 7.28
CA LYS A 20 11.74 12.99 8.07
C LYS A 20 11.35 12.97 9.55
N SER A 21 10.89 14.10 10.09
CA SER A 21 10.46 14.17 11.49
C SER A 21 9.17 13.37 11.73
N GLU A 22 8.22 13.42 10.79
CA GLU A 22 7.01 12.58 10.85
C GLU A 22 7.36 11.10 10.81
N GLN A 23 8.29 10.71 9.93
CA GLN A 23 8.74 9.31 9.82
C GLN A 23 9.43 8.86 11.10
N ALA A 24 10.29 9.70 11.68
CA ALA A 24 10.97 9.40 12.95
C ALA A 24 9.98 9.20 14.09
N ALA A 25 8.93 10.03 14.15
CA ALA A 25 7.88 9.88 15.15
C ALA A 25 7.13 8.55 15.00
N LEU A 26 6.86 8.11 13.76
CA LEU A 26 6.22 6.82 13.49
C LEU A 26 7.11 5.64 13.89
N VAL A 27 8.41 5.72 13.64
CA VAL A 27 9.36 4.70 14.09
C VAL A 27 9.38 4.64 15.61
N LYS A 28 9.45 5.78 16.29
CA LYS A 28 9.47 5.87 17.75
C LYS A 28 8.21 5.29 18.38
N SER A 29 7.05 5.51 17.78
CA SER A 29 5.76 4.99 18.27
C SER A 29 5.54 3.51 17.94
N GLY A 30 6.38 2.91 17.10
CA GLY A 30 6.22 1.52 16.63
C GLY A 30 5.29 1.38 15.42
N ALA A 31 4.71 2.47 14.92
CA ALA A 31 3.82 2.45 13.74
C ALA A 31 4.60 2.23 12.44
N SER A 32 5.89 2.52 12.41
CA SER A 32 6.78 2.20 11.30
C SER A 32 8.04 1.50 11.82
N LYS A 33 8.62 0.64 10.97
CA LYS A 33 9.83 -0.14 11.30
C LYS A 33 11.08 0.40 10.62
N THR A 34 10.97 1.47 9.83
CA THR A 34 12.09 1.96 9.04
C THR A 34 12.09 3.47 8.90
N MET A 35 13.30 4.05 8.86
CA MET A 35 13.51 5.43 8.41
C MET A 35 13.64 5.52 6.89
N ASN A 36 13.83 4.39 6.19
CA ASN A 36 13.93 4.35 4.73
C ASN A 36 12.54 4.10 4.13
N SER A 37 11.64 5.06 4.30
CA SER A 37 10.26 4.96 3.83
C SER A 37 10.07 5.58 2.45
N ARG A 38 9.27 4.93 1.61
CA ARG A 38 8.87 5.47 0.30
C ARG A 38 7.91 6.66 0.41
N HIS A 39 7.34 6.91 1.60
CA HIS A 39 6.56 8.13 1.88
C HIS A 39 7.44 9.37 1.98
N LEU A 40 8.73 9.21 2.22
CA LEU A 40 9.70 10.31 2.18
C LEU A 40 10.02 10.68 0.73
N PRO A 41 10.37 11.95 0.44
CA PRO A 41 10.87 12.32 -0.88
C PRO A 41 12.07 11.45 -1.25
N GLN A 42 12.01 10.82 -2.42
CA GLN A 42 13.07 9.95 -2.92
C GLN A 42 14.10 10.75 -3.70
N ALA A 43 15.37 10.39 -3.55
CA ALA A 43 16.49 11.11 -4.18
C ALA A 43 16.37 11.15 -5.71
N SER A 44 15.85 10.09 -6.33
CA SER A 44 15.73 9.99 -7.78
C SER A 44 14.76 11.00 -8.41
N THR A 45 13.70 11.39 -7.68
CA THR A 45 12.63 12.26 -8.22
C THR A 45 12.36 13.47 -7.35
N GLY A 46 12.85 13.52 -6.12
CA GLY A 46 12.49 14.54 -5.13
C GLY A 46 11.05 14.43 -4.64
N LYS A 47 10.34 13.35 -5.00
CA LYS A 47 8.92 13.12 -4.66
C LYS A 47 8.76 11.83 -3.88
N SER A 48 7.73 11.77 -3.06
CA SER A 48 7.29 10.53 -2.41
C SER A 48 6.80 9.52 -3.46
N HIS A 49 7.15 8.25 -3.27
CA HIS A 49 6.72 7.15 -4.14
C HIS A 49 5.70 6.24 -3.47
N ALA A 50 5.21 6.60 -2.29
CA ALA A 50 4.24 5.79 -1.57
C ALA A 50 3.02 6.58 -1.16
N VAL A 51 1.91 5.88 -1.04
CA VAL A 51 0.63 6.41 -0.60
C VAL A 51 -0.07 5.38 0.28
N ASP A 52 -0.73 5.86 1.32
CA ASP A 52 -1.65 5.05 2.10
C ASP A 52 -3.08 5.43 1.73
N LEU A 53 -3.85 4.45 1.29
CA LEU A 53 -5.26 4.60 0.94
C LEU A 53 -6.10 3.96 2.03
N MET A 54 -6.81 4.76 2.80
CA MET A 54 -7.64 4.25 3.88
C MET A 54 -9.09 4.14 3.43
N ALA A 55 -9.65 2.93 3.55
CA ALA A 55 -11.03 2.66 3.20
C ALA A 55 -11.98 3.10 4.31
N TYR A 56 -13.04 3.82 3.93
CA TYR A 56 -14.12 4.20 4.83
C TYR A 56 -15.42 3.59 4.33
N VAL A 57 -16.14 2.93 5.24
CA VAL A 57 -17.50 2.47 4.98
C VAL A 57 -18.42 3.40 5.77
N GLY A 58 -19.12 4.30 5.08
CA GLY A 58 -19.84 5.39 5.71
C GLY A 58 -18.84 6.36 6.38
N SER A 59 -18.99 6.59 7.69
CA SER A 59 -18.10 7.46 8.48
C SER A 59 -17.01 6.71 9.24
N ARG A 60 -16.90 5.38 9.05
CA ARG A 60 -15.98 4.53 9.81
C ARG A 60 -14.83 4.06 8.93
N ALA A 61 -13.60 4.22 9.42
CA ALA A 61 -12.43 3.59 8.83
C ALA A 61 -12.55 2.07 8.95
N SER A 62 -12.25 1.35 7.88
CA SER A 62 -12.27 -0.11 7.88
C SER A 62 -10.90 -0.66 7.53
N TRP A 63 -10.50 -1.70 8.26
CA TRP A 63 -9.23 -2.40 8.06
C TRP A 63 -9.43 -3.80 7.47
N GLU A 64 -10.65 -4.11 7.02
CA GLU A 64 -10.97 -5.40 6.44
C GLU A 64 -10.22 -5.62 5.13
N LEU A 65 -9.43 -6.69 5.05
CA LEU A 65 -8.56 -6.96 3.92
C LEU A 65 -9.32 -7.16 2.60
N ASN A 66 -10.55 -7.67 2.65
CA ASN A 66 -11.37 -7.82 1.46
C ASN A 66 -11.74 -6.49 0.78
N LEU A 67 -11.66 -5.36 1.49
CA LEU A 67 -11.80 -4.05 0.88
C LEU A 67 -10.51 -3.62 0.20
N TYR A 68 -9.38 -3.92 0.80
CA TYR A 68 -8.07 -3.51 0.29
C TYR A 68 -7.62 -4.33 -0.91
N ASP A 69 -8.00 -5.60 -1.02
CA ASP A 69 -7.71 -6.38 -2.21
C ASP A 69 -8.50 -5.86 -3.44
N ASP A 70 -9.72 -5.41 -3.26
CA ASP A 70 -10.51 -4.77 -4.33
C ASP A 70 -9.89 -3.43 -4.74
N ILE A 71 -9.42 -2.64 -3.77
CA ILE A 71 -8.69 -1.40 -4.03
C ILE A 71 -7.40 -1.71 -4.79
N ALA A 72 -6.68 -2.74 -4.39
CA ALA A 72 -5.45 -3.15 -5.05
C ALA A 72 -5.69 -3.57 -6.51
N ASP A 73 -6.78 -4.26 -6.81
CA ASP A 73 -7.17 -4.59 -8.18
C ASP A 73 -7.38 -3.33 -9.02
N ALA A 74 -8.04 -2.32 -8.48
CA ALA A 74 -8.27 -1.03 -9.15
C ALA A 74 -6.95 -0.26 -9.36
N ILE A 75 -6.08 -0.22 -8.36
CA ILE A 75 -4.75 0.41 -8.45
C ILE A 75 -3.90 -0.30 -9.50
N LYS A 76 -3.90 -1.63 -9.51
CA LYS A 76 -3.21 -2.42 -10.51
C LYS A 76 -3.63 -2.02 -11.92
N GLN A 77 -4.93 -1.94 -12.18
CA GLN A 77 -5.45 -1.56 -13.49
C GLN A 77 -5.05 -0.15 -13.88
N ALA A 78 -5.12 0.80 -12.95
CA ALA A 78 -4.71 2.18 -13.19
C ALA A 78 -3.21 2.26 -13.52
N CYS A 79 -2.38 1.51 -12.82
CA CYS A 79 -0.93 1.48 -13.07
C CYS A 79 -0.59 0.84 -14.41
N ILE A 80 -1.29 -0.22 -14.80
CA ILE A 80 -1.13 -0.84 -16.12
C ILE A 80 -1.47 0.18 -17.22
N ASN A 81 -2.58 0.90 -17.08
CA ASN A 81 -3.01 1.90 -18.06
C ASN A 81 -2.02 3.04 -18.22
N GLN A 82 -1.23 3.35 -17.20
CA GLN A 82 -0.23 4.42 -17.20
C GLN A 82 1.20 3.92 -17.34
N SER A 83 1.40 2.63 -17.62
CA SER A 83 2.72 1.99 -17.71
C SER A 83 3.59 2.22 -16.46
N LYS A 84 2.96 2.19 -15.28
CA LYS A 84 3.63 2.30 -13.99
C LYS A 84 3.64 0.96 -13.29
N GLN A 85 4.64 0.74 -12.41
CA GLN A 85 4.74 -0.46 -11.59
C GLN A 85 4.48 -0.11 -10.14
N VAL A 86 3.76 -0.98 -9.44
CA VAL A 86 3.35 -0.75 -8.06
C VAL A 86 3.53 -2.00 -7.20
N THR A 87 4.00 -1.80 -5.97
CA THR A 87 4.03 -2.82 -4.93
C THR A 87 2.96 -2.49 -3.90
N TRP A 88 2.19 -3.49 -3.52
CA TRP A 88 1.15 -3.39 -2.51
C TRP A 88 1.68 -3.89 -1.16
N GLY A 89 1.31 -3.22 -0.06
CA GLY A 89 1.77 -3.57 1.29
C GLY A 89 1.21 -4.85 1.88
N ALA A 90 0.34 -5.56 1.16
CA ALA A 90 -0.12 -6.90 1.52
C ALA A 90 0.52 -8.00 0.65
N ALA A 91 1.40 -7.64 -0.26
CA ALA A 91 2.08 -8.58 -1.17
C ALA A 91 3.46 -8.03 -1.56
N TRP A 92 4.36 -7.98 -0.61
CA TRP A 92 5.68 -7.35 -0.77
C TRP A 92 6.64 -8.11 -1.70
N HIS A 93 6.36 -9.38 -1.95
CA HIS A 93 7.28 -10.27 -2.67
C HIS A 93 7.23 -10.10 -4.19
N LYS A 94 6.18 -9.47 -4.72
CA LYS A 94 5.97 -9.33 -6.16
C LYS A 94 5.15 -8.08 -6.47
N LYS A 95 5.48 -7.39 -7.56
CA LYS A 95 4.70 -6.23 -8.02
C LYS A 95 3.31 -6.67 -8.49
N LEU A 96 2.30 -5.85 -8.22
CA LEU A 96 0.93 -6.13 -8.66
C LEU A 96 0.85 -6.33 -10.18
N ASN A 97 1.58 -5.52 -10.93
CA ASN A 97 1.58 -5.56 -12.40
C ASN A 97 2.10 -6.87 -12.98
N GLU A 98 2.93 -7.60 -12.25
CA GLU A 98 3.55 -8.86 -12.70
C GLU A 98 2.67 -10.07 -12.38
N TRP A 99 1.59 -9.87 -11.65
CA TRP A 99 0.69 -10.94 -11.24
C TRP A 99 -0.51 -11.02 -12.19
N SER A 100 -0.78 -12.18 -12.75
CA SER A 100 -1.88 -12.39 -13.69
C SER A 100 -3.23 -12.64 -13.04
N GLY A 101 -3.24 -13.01 -11.76
CA GLY A 101 -4.47 -13.27 -10.99
C GLY A 101 -4.97 -12.05 -10.24
N THR A 102 -5.86 -12.28 -9.28
CA THR A 102 -6.41 -11.22 -8.42
C THR A 102 -5.41 -10.80 -7.35
N SER A 103 -5.60 -9.60 -6.81
CA SER A 103 -4.77 -9.12 -5.70
C SER A 103 -4.95 -9.97 -4.45
N GLU A 104 -6.14 -10.52 -4.21
CA GLU A 104 -6.37 -11.46 -3.12
C GLU A 104 -5.50 -12.71 -3.25
N GLU A 105 -5.42 -13.29 -4.46
CA GLU A 105 -4.56 -14.45 -4.71
C GLU A 105 -3.09 -14.11 -4.50
N LEU A 106 -2.66 -12.93 -4.91
CA LEU A 106 -1.29 -12.47 -4.71
C LEU A 106 -0.97 -12.30 -3.22
N MET A 107 -1.88 -11.69 -2.46
CA MET A 107 -1.75 -11.56 -1.00
C MET A 107 -1.63 -12.94 -0.34
N ASN A 108 -2.48 -13.88 -0.71
CA ASN A 108 -2.44 -15.23 -0.16
C ASN A 108 -1.14 -15.95 -0.49
N SER A 109 -0.61 -15.76 -1.70
CA SER A 109 0.70 -16.33 -2.07
C SER A 109 1.84 -15.74 -1.23
N TYR A 110 1.77 -14.44 -0.90
CA TYR A 110 2.73 -13.81 0.00
C TYR A 110 2.66 -14.38 1.42
N ILE A 111 1.45 -14.55 1.95
CA ILE A 111 1.24 -15.12 3.28
C ILE A 111 1.80 -16.54 3.35
N ASP A 112 1.50 -17.36 2.33
CA ASP A 112 1.97 -18.73 2.27
C ASP A 112 3.50 -18.82 2.16
N LEU A 113 4.11 -17.94 1.37
CA LEU A 113 5.57 -17.86 1.25
C LEU A 113 6.22 -17.54 2.59
N ARG A 114 5.72 -16.54 3.31
CA ARG A 114 6.28 -16.14 4.61
C ARG A 114 6.14 -17.25 5.63
N ARG A 115 4.98 -17.90 5.67
CA ARG A 115 4.74 -19.03 6.58
C ARG A 115 5.63 -20.22 6.26
N SER A 116 5.86 -20.52 5.00
CA SER A 116 6.78 -21.59 4.59
C SER A 116 8.23 -21.32 5.02
N GLU A 117 8.59 -20.06 5.15
CA GLU A 117 9.92 -19.64 5.64
C GLU A 117 9.98 -19.53 7.17
N GLY A 118 8.91 -19.86 7.87
CA GLY A 118 8.81 -19.69 9.34
C GLY A 118 8.75 -18.22 9.77
N ARG A 119 8.33 -17.32 8.87
CA ARG A 119 8.28 -15.88 9.10
C ARG A 119 6.84 -15.40 9.19
N ARG A 120 6.61 -14.39 10.01
CA ARG A 120 5.30 -13.75 10.10
C ARG A 120 5.08 -12.83 8.89
N PRO A 121 3.93 -12.91 8.19
CA PRO A 121 3.59 -11.95 7.15
C PRO A 121 3.48 -10.53 7.75
N PHE A 122 3.99 -9.55 7.03
CA PHE A 122 3.78 -8.14 7.34
C PHE A 122 2.73 -7.60 6.36
N ILE A 123 1.53 -7.33 6.86
CA ILE A 123 0.40 -6.90 6.03
C ILE A 123 0.06 -5.45 6.34
N ASP A 124 0.23 -4.60 5.34
CA ASP A 124 -0.17 -3.20 5.37
C ASP A 124 -1.05 -2.91 4.15
N GLY A 125 -2.32 -3.31 4.24
CA GLY A 125 -3.28 -3.22 3.15
C GLY A 125 -3.43 -1.83 2.53
N PRO A 126 -3.45 -0.74 3.31
CA PRO A 126 -3.51 0.62 2.77
C PRO A 126 -2.30 1.07 1.95
N HIS A 127 -1.14 0.43 2.13
CA HIS A 127 0.13 0.90 1.54
C HIS A 127 0.32 0.49 0.09
N PHE A 128 0.59 1.47 -0.77
CA PHE A 128 0.98 1.26 -2.17
C PHE A 128 2.21 2.10 -2.47
N GLN A 129 3.18 1.52 -3.16
CA GLN A 129 4.39 2.26 -3.56
C GLN A 129 4.73 2.01 -5.02
N LEU A 130 5.15 3.07 -5.70
CA LEU A 130 5.64 2.99 -7.07
C LEU A 130 7.05 2.44 -7.07
N GLU A 131 7.31 1.54 -8.00
CA GLU A 131 8.63 1.01 -8.28
C GLU A 131 9.17 1.68 -9.54
N ILE A 132 10.14 2.54 -9.34
CA ILE A 132 10.76 3.33 -10.40
C ILE A 132 12.21 2.96 -10.55
#